data_02dbfd526946f6e3c98bc32e0755aa58
#
_entry.id   02dbfd526946f6e3c98bc32e0755aa58
#
_cell.length_a   1.000
_cell.length_b   1.000
_cell.length_c   1.000
_cell.angle_alpha   90.00
_cell.angle_beta   90.00
_cell.angle_gamma   90.00
#
_symmetry.space_group_name_H-M   'P 1'
#
loop_
_entity.id
_entity.type
_entity.pdbx_description
1 polymer ?
#
loop_
_entity_poly.entity_id
_entity_poly.type
_entity_poly.pdbx_seq_one_letter_code
_entity_poly.pdbx_strand_id
1 'polypeptide(L)'
;MLNKEDLNQILDINVAWIENCDSTASIMLGMLGVTISIVFAFDYAKVIISTIKEKCLNTSFWNIVFLILLLLTVCSILYGGYKLIKSLVPQIDMKKLGNDEMLCNNSIIFFSSIATHNNYTKFLNSLKKTSDEDYLNDISSQIFLCAKICDLKFRNYKSGLYFSIGGLLGFAILMTLGYFA
;
A
#
# COMPACT_ATOMS: atom_id res chain seq x y z
N MET A 1 -3.64 34.98 6.78
CA MET A 1 -2.38 34.24 6.92
C MET A 1 -2.69 33.03 7.78
N LEU A 2 -2.34 31.80 7.37
CA LEU A 2 -2.56 30.61 8.20
C LEU A 2 -1.74 30.74 9.49
N ASN A 3 -2.35 30.43 10.62
CA ASN A 3 -1.66 30.45 11.91
C ASN A 3 -1.01 29.08 12.19
N LYS A 4 -0.24 28.99 13.27
CA LYS A 4 0.46 27.77 13.67
C LYS A 4 -0.48 26.61 14.00
N GLU A 5 -1.64 26.92 14.56
CA GLU A 5 -2.68 25.93 14.89
C GLU A 5 -3.31 25.34 13.62
N ASP A 6 -3.60 26.18 12.62
CA ASP A 6 -4.15 25.74 11.33
C ASP A 6 -3.19 24.76 10.63
N LEU A 7 -1.89 25.05 10.62
CA LEU A 7 -0.88 24.19 9.99
C LEU A 7 -0.75 22.84 10.75
N ASN A 8 -0.75 22.85 12.07
CA ASN A 8 -0.75 21.61 12.86
C ASN A 8 -1.99 20.78 12.54
N GLN A 9 -3.17 21.38 12.48
CA GLN A 9 -4.40 20.69 12.13
C GLN A 9 -4.34 20.07 10.71
N ILE A 10 -3.76 20.78 9.74
CA ILE A 10 -3.58 20.25 8.39
C ILE A 10 -2.62 19.04 8.40
N LEU A 11 -1.54 19.13 9.17
CA LEU A 11 -0.60 18.00 9.33
C LEU A 11 -1.29 16.79 9.93
N ASP A 12 -2.04 16.97 11.02
CA ASP A 12 -2.79 15.89 11.69
C ASP A 12 -3.79 15.22 10.76
N ILE A 13 -4.50 16.00 9.94
CA ILE A 13 -5.41 15.47 8.93
C ILE A 13 -4.66 14.59 7.91
N ASN A 14 -3.50 15.03 7.42
CA ASN A 14 -2.71 14.23 6.48
C ASN A 14 -2.18 12.93 7.11
N VAL A 15 -1.74 12.99 8.36
CA VAL A 15 -1.31 11.80 9.13
C VAL A 15 -2.49 10.83 9.31
N ALA A 16 -3.65 11.33 9.69
CA ALA A 16 -4.86 10.50 9.84
C ALA A 16 -5.28 9.82 8.52
N TRP A 17 -5.11 10.48 7.37
CA TRP A 17 -5.34 9.85 6.06
C TRP A 17 -4.34 8.73 5.76
N ILE A 18 -3.06 8.88 6.13
CA ILE A 18 -2.04 7.84 5.99
C ILE A 18 -2.41 6.63 6.85
N GLU A 19 -2.76 6.84 8.12
CA GLU A 19 -3.17 5.79 9.06
C GLU A 19 -4.42 5.03 8.58
N ASN A 20 -5.41 5.77 8.06
CA ASN A 20 -6.62 5.16 7.48
C ASN A 20 -6.29 4.29 6.26
N CYS A 21 -5.39 4.74 5.38
CA CYS A 21 -4.92 3.95 4.25
C CYS A 21 -4.23 2.65 4.71
N ASP A 22 -3.35 2.73 5.72
CA ASP A 22 -2.63 1.58 6.28
C ASP A 22 -3.59 0.58 6.93
N SER A 23 -4.53 1.07 7.73
CA SER A 23 -5.56 0.25 8.36
C SER A 23 -6.40 -0.49 7.32
N THR A 24 -6.89 0.23 6.31
CA THR A 24 -7.73 -0.36 5.26
C THR A 24 -6.96 -1.37 4.41
N ALA A 25 -5.70 -1.08 4.06
CA ALA A 25 -4.83 -2.01 3.32
C ALA A 25 -4.56 -3.30 4.13
N SER A 26 -4.35 -3.18 5.45
CA SER A 26 -4.15 -4.31 6.35
C SER A 26 -5.38 -5.20 6.43
N ILE A 27 -6.59 -4.62 6.55
CA ILE A 27 -7.85 -5.35 6.55
C ILE A 27 -8.02 -6.10 5.22
N MET A 28 -7.74 -5.46 4.10
CA MET A 28 -7.84 -6.09 2.77
C MET A 28 -6.86 -7.26 2.60
N LEU A 29 -5.63 -7.13 3.09
CA LEU A 29 -4.66 -8.24 3.10
C LEU A 29 -5.13 -9.39 4.00
N GLY A 30 -5.71 -9.09 5.16
CA GLY A 30 -6.31 -10.08 6.05
C GLY A 30 -7.44 -10.85 5.34
N MET A 31 -8.37 -10.14 4.68
CA MET A 31 -9.46 -10.75 3.91
C MET A 31 -8.93 -11.63 2.77
N LEU A 32 -7.90 -11.20 2.03
CA LEU A 32 -7.24 -12.00 1.00
C LEU A 32 -6.65 -13.28 1.60
N GLY A 33 -5.93 -13.18 2.72
CA GLY A 33 -5.35 -14.33 3.41
C GLY A 33 -6.40 -15.34 3.84
N VAL A 34 -7.50 -14.89 4.44
CA VAL A 34 -8.63 -15.74 4.84
C VAL A 34 -9.26 -16.42 3.62
N THR A 35 -9.52 -15.66 2.55
CA THR A 35 -10.12 -16.22 1.31
C THR A 35 -9.23 -17.31 0.71
N ILE A 36 -7.92 -17.06 0.61
CA ILE A 36 -6.94 -18.05 0.12
C ILE A 36 -6.94 -19.27 1.05
N SER A 37 -6.94 -19.09 2.35
CA SER A 37 -6.95 -20.20 3.33
C SER A 37 -8.19 -21.06 3.20
N ILE A 38 -9.36 -20.48 2.99
CA ILE A 38 -10.61 -21.21 2.77
C ILE A 38 -10.50 -22.08 1.50
N VAL A 39 -9.96 -21.52 0.41
CA VAL A 39 -9.77 -22.26 -0.85
C VAL A 39 -8.87 -23.48 -0.66
N PHE A 40 -7.85 -23.39 0.19
CA PHE A 40 -6.91 -24.50 0.43
C PHE A 40 -7.31 -25.44 1.59
N ALA A 41 -8.16 -25.01 2.52
CA ALA A 41 -8.51 -25.79 3.72
C ALA A 41 -9.55 -26.89 3.47
N PHE A 42 -10.37 -26.79 2.42
CA PHE A 42 -11.44 -27.74 2.09
C PHE A 42 -11.08 -28.56 0.87
N ASP A 43 -11.92 -29.54 0.53
CA ASP A 43 -11.79 -30.38 -0.68
C ASP A 43 -11.79 -29.59 -2.00
N TYR A 44 -11.98 -28.25 -1.91
CA TYR A 44 -11.83 -27.32 -3.05
C TYR A 44 -10.46 -27.42 -3.72
N ALA A 45 -9.39 -27.61 -2.95
CA ALA A 45 -8.06 -27.78 -3.54
C ALA A 45 -8.01 -29.03 -4.46
N LYS A 46 -8.67 -30.12 -4.07
CA LYS A 46 -8.78 -31.35 -4.90
C LYS A 46 -9.57 -31.07 -6.18
N VAL A 47 -10.69 -30.34 -6.07
CA VAL A 47 -11.52 -29.97 -7.22
C VAL A 47 -10.72 -29.08 -8.18
N ILE A 48 -9.99 -28.08 -7.67
CA ILE A 48 -9.15 -27.19 -8.48
C ILE A 48 -8.09 -28.02 -9.23
N ILE A 49 -7.37 -28.89 -8.52
CA ILE A 49 -6.31 -29.74 -9.11
C ILE A 49 -6.91 -30.70 -10.15
N SER A 50 -8.05 -31.33 -9.88
CA SER A 50 -8.70 -32.26 -10.84
C SER A 50 -9.15 -31.53 -12.10
N THR A 51 -9.79 -30.38 -11.97
CA THR A 51 -10.22 -29.55 -13.10
C THR A 51 -9.03 -29.09 -13.96
N ILE A 52 -7.96 -28.60 -13.33
CA ILE A 52 -6.74 -28.20 -14.06
C ILE A 52 -6.12 -29.40 -14.78
N LYS A 53 -6.02 -30.56 -14.12
CA LYS A 53 -5.45 -31.77 -14.70
C LYS A 53 -6.28 -32.26 -15.90
N GLU A 54 -7.57 -32.25 -15.79
CA GLU A 54 -8.49 -32.65 -16.89
C GLU A 54 -8.31 -31.70 -18.11
N LYS A 55 -8.29 -30.40 -17.90
CA LYS A 55 -8.10 -29.39 -18.95
C LYS A 55 -6.69 -29.43 -19.56
N CYS A 56 -5.68 -29.84 -18.80
CA CYS A 56 -4.31 -30.04 -19.31
C CYS A 56 -4.19 -31.31 -20.17
N LEU A 57 -4.92 -32.40 -19.83
CA LEU A 57 -4.88 -33.66 -20.58
C LEU A 57 -5.62 -33.57 -21.92
N ASN A 58 -6.71 -32.82 -21.96
CA ASN A 58 -7.47 -32.56 -23.16
C ASN A 58 -7.01 -31.25 -23.84
N THR A 59 -6.08 -31.35 -24.78
CA THR A 59 -5.53 -30.18 -25.51
C THR A 59 -6.51 -29.65 -26.56
N SER A 60 -7.68 -29.17 -26.13
CA SER A 60 -8.58 -28.39 -26.97
C SER A 60 -8.21 -26.91 -26.92
N PHE A 61 -8.45 -26.18 -28.01
CA PHE A 61 -8.26 -24.72 -28.04
C PHE A 61 -8.92 -23.99 -26.84
N TRP A 62 -10.15 -24.38 -26.51
CA TRP A 62 -10.90 -23.79 -25.40
C TRP A 62 -10.26 -24.10 -24.03
N ASN A 63 -9.66 -25.25 -23.85
CA ASN A 63 -8.97 -25.61 -22.61
C ASN A 63 -7.67 -24.83 -22.45
N ILE A 64 -6.94 -24.55 -23.54
CA ILE A 64 -5.76 -23.70 -23.53
C ILE A 64 -6.15 -22.27 -23.13
N VAL A 65 -7.21 -21.70 -23.69
CA VAL A 65 -7.74 -20.39 -23.34
C VAL A 65 -8.14 -20.33 -21.89
N PHE A 66 -8.83 -21.35 -21.37
CA PHE A 66 -9.18 -21.46 -19.95
C PHE A 66 -7.96 -21.42 -19.05
N LEU A 67 -6.92 -22.20 -19.33
CA LEU A 67 -5.69 -22.24 -18.53
C LEU A 67 -4.95 -20.91 -18.55
N ILE A 68 -4.89 -20.21 -19.69
CA ILE A 68 -4.29 -18.89 -19.79
C ILE A 68 -5.07 -17.87 -18.94
N LEU A 69 -6.39 -17.87 -19.02
CA LEU A 69 -7.23 -16.99 -18.23
C LEU A 69 -7.10 -17.28 -16.73
N LEU A 70 -7.03 -18.56 -16.35
CA LEU A 70 -6.81 -18.96 -14.95
C LEU A 70 -5.46 -18.44 -14.44
N LEU A 71 -4.39 -18.59 -15.23
CA LEU A 71 -3.07 -18.05 -14.89
C LEU A 71 -3.11 -16.52 -14.71
N LEU A 72 -3.83 -15.82 -15.59
CA LEU A 72 -3.97 -14.34 -15.49
C LEU A 72 -4.70 -13.94 -14.21
N THR A 73 -5.73 -14.67 -13.76
CA THR A 73 -6.41 -14.37 -12.49
C THR A 73 -5.50 -14.56 -11.30
N VAL A 74 -4.71 -15.63 -11.27
CA VAL A 74 -3.71 -15.87 -10.21
C VAL A 74 -2.65 -14.76 -10.20
N CYS A 75 -2.10 -14.41 -11.35
CA CYS A 75 -1.16 -13.29 -11.46
C CYS A 75 -1.77 -11.96 -10.98
N SER A 76 -3.06 -11.73 -11.29
CA SER A 76 -3.79 -10.55 -10.81
C SER A 76 -3.91 -10.51 -9.28
N ILE A 77 -4.24 -11.62 -8.64
CA ILE A 77 -4.32 -11.74 -7.16
C ILE A 77 -2.95 -11.46 -6.54
N LEU A 78 -1.89 -12.07 -7.06
CA LEU A 78 -0.52 -11.88 -6.55
C LEU A 78 -0.05 -10.43 -6.73
N TYR A 79 -0.31 -9.82 -7.89
CA TYR A 79 0.00 -8.43 -8.14
C TYR A 79 -0.79 -7.48 -7.22
N GLY A 80 -2.07 -7.77 -6.99
CA GLY A 80 -2.92 -7.03 -6.07
C GLY A 80 -2.39 -7.09 -4.64
N GLY A 81 -2.06 -8.29 -4.15
CA GLY A 81 -1.44 -8.48 -2.84
C GLY A 81 -0.11 -7.74 -2.69
N TYR A 82 0.76 -7.82 -3.70
CA TYR A 82 2.01 -7.05 -3.74
C TYR A 82 1.78 -5.53 -3.62
N LYS A 83 0.79 -5.00 -4.33
CA LYS A 83 0.44 -3.57 -4.27
C LYS A 83 -0.11 -3.16 -2.91
N LEU A 84 -0.91 -4.00 -2.26
CA LEU A 84 -1.39 -3.75 -0.89
C LEU A 84 -0.24 -3.77 0.11
N ILE A 85 0.68 -4.73 0.02
CA ILE A 85 1.89 -4.75 0.85
C ILE A 85 2.73 -3.48 0.61
N LYS A 86 2.91 -3.08 -0.65
CA LYS A 86 3.66 -1.87 -1.00
C LYS A 86 3.02 -0.59 -0.45
N SER A 87 1.71 -0.56 -0.28
CA SER A 87 1.01 0.54 0.39
C SER A 87 1.39 0.64 1.87
N LEU A 88 1.62 -0.49 2.55
CA LEU A 88 1.99 -0.53 3.98
C LEU A 88 3.46 -0.19 4.25
N VAL A 89 4.33 -0.37 3.26
CA VAL A 89 5.76 -0.09 3.43
C VAL A 89 5.97 1.40 3.68
N PRO A 90 6.67 1.77 4.79
CA PRO A 90 6.96 3.16 5.09
C PRO A 90 7.77 3.84 3.98
N GLN A 91 7.30 4.99 3.51
CA GLN A 91 8.01 5.81 2.52
C GLN A 91 8.86 6.85 3.27
N ILE A 92 10.06 6.45 3.71
CA ILE A 92 10.94 7.29 4.56
C ILE A 92 11.92 8.11 3.70
N ASP A 93 12.09 7.77 2.43
CA ASP A 93 13.08 8.39 1.56
C ASP A 93 12.58 9.76 1.03
N MET A 94 12.87 10.81 1.79
CA MET A 94 12.50 12.19 1.45
C MET A 94 13.05 12.63 0.08
N LYS A 95 14.25 12.15 -0.31
CA LYS A 95 14.87 12.51 -1.59
C LYS A 95 14.10 12.00 -2.80
N LYS A 96 13.30 10.94 -2.63
CA LYS A 96 12.43 10.40 -3.69
C LYS A 96 11.07 11.10 -3.76
N LEU A 97 10.67 11.78 -2.69
CA LEU A 97 9.36 12.42 -2.57
C LEU A 97 9.34 13.87 -3.04
N GLY A 98 10.45 14.57 -2.96
CA GLY A 98 10.58 15.94 -3.44
C GLY A 98 12.05 16.35 -3.55
N ASN A 99 12.49 16.69 -4.76
CA ASN A 99 13.83 17.25 -5.04
C ASN A 99 13.80 18.79 -4.98
N ASP A 100 13.04 19.36 -4.05
CA ASP A 100 12.89 20.80 -3.92
C ASP A 100 13.92 21.31 -2.92
N GLU A 101 14.78 22.22 -3.34
CA GLU A 101 15.85 22.81 -2.50
C GLU A 101 15.27 23.59 -1.31
N MET A 102 13.99 23.99 -1.37
CA MET A 102 13.29 24.71 -0.32
C MET A 102 12.73 23.81 0.79
N LEU A 103 12.74 22.47 0.62
CA LEU A 103 12.29 21.56 1.67
C LEU A 103 13.25 21.54 2.84
N CYS A 104 12.69 21.59 4.05
CA CYS A 104 13.47 21.56 5.28
C CYS A 104 14.18 20.22 5.46
N ASN A 105 15.49 20.17 5.20
CA ASN A 105 16.31 18.96 5.34
C ASN A 105 16.62 18.60 6.80
N ASN A 106 16.60 19.59 7.72
CA ASN A 106 16.90 19.41 9.14
C ASN A 106 15.63 19.66 9.98
N SER A 107 14.60 18.85 9.74
CA SER A 107 13.35 18.97 10.45
C SER A 107 13.51 18.70 11.94
N ILE A 108 12.91 19.53 12.77
CA ILE A 108 12.78 19.33 14.22
C ILE A 108 11.50 18.57 14.60
N ILE A 109 10.64 18.28 13.61
CA ILE A 109 9.36 17.60 13.77
C ILE A 109 9.48 16.14 13.30
N PHE A 110 10.25 15.90 12.23
CA PHE A 110 10.34 14.58 11.60
C PHE A 110 11.28 13.64 12.38
N PHE A 111 10.77 12.49 12.80
CA PHE A 111 11.48 11.53 13.67
C PHE A 111 12.86 11.12 13.14
N SER A 112 13.01 10.92 11.83
CA SER A 112 14.29 10.52 11.24
C SER A 112 15.36 11.60 11.36
N SER A 113 15.00 12.88 11.15
CA SER A 113 15.88 14.03 11.38
C SER A 113 16.25 14.15 12.87
N ILE A 114 15.28 14.01 13.76
CA ILE A 114 15.51 14.04 15.21
C ILE A 114 16.50 12.95 15.62
N ALA A 115 16.34 11.73 15.06
CA ALA A 115 17.21 10.61 15.37
C ALA A 115 18.66 10.75 14.87
N THR A 116 18.96 11.70 13.97
CA THR A 116 20.34 11.99 13.55
C THR A 116 21.16 12.73 14.61
N HIS A 117 20.51 13.33 15.62
CA HIS A 117 21.20 13.97 16.71
C HIS A 117 21.86 12.95 17.64
N ASN A 118 23.17 13.02 17.82
CA ASN A 118 23.95 12.08 18.62
C ASN A 118 23.61 12.10 20.12
N ASN A 119 23.03 13.19 20.63
CA ASN A 119 22.60 13.32 22.02
C ASN A 119 21.50 14.37 22.18
N TYR A 120 20.77 14.26 23.31
CA TYR A 120 19.68 15.17 23.65
C TYR A 120 20.09 16.65 23.72
N THR A 121 21.29 16.95 24.23
CA THR A 121 21.78 18.33 24.35
C THR A 121 21.90 19.01 23.00
N LYS A 122 22.38 18.29 21.96
CA LYS A 122 22.45 18.83 20.59
C LYS A 122 21.07 19.10 20.02
N PHE A 123 20.15 18.17 20.21
CA PHE A 123 18.76 18.35 19.78
C PHE A 123 18.11 19.56 20.48
N LEU A 124 18.27 19.67 21.83
CA LEU A 124 17.73 20.80 22.59
C LEU A 124 18.30 22.15 22.13
N ASN A 125 19.60 22.18 21.78
CA ASN A 125 20.22 23.39 21.24
C ASN A 125 19.71 23.75 19.85
N SER A 126 19.37 22.79 19.00
CA SER A 126 18.71 23.08 17.71
C SER A 126 17.30 23.64 17.92
N LEU A 127 16.51 23.05 18.82
CA LEU A 127 15.20 23.60 19.19
C LEU A 127 15.24 25.05 19.67
N LYS A 128 16.21 25.39 20.57
CA LYS A 128 16.36 26.74 21.10
C LYS A 128 16.77 27.76 20.05
N LYS A 129 17.38 27.34 18.96
CA LYS A 129 17.83 28.22 17.85
C LYS A 129 16.76 28.40 16.77
N THR A 130 15.74 27.56 16.75
CA THR A 130 14.67 27.59 15.74
C THR A 130 13.79 28.82 15.98
N SER A 131 13.65 29.66 14.97
CA SER A 131 12.71 30.77 14.96
C SER A 131 11.29 30.31 14.68
N ASP A 132 10.29 31.15 14.92
CA ASP A 132 8.90 30.85 14.54
C ASP A 132 8.75 30.67 13.02
N GLU A 133 9.51 31.41 12.21
CA GLU A 133 9.51 31.29 10.76
C GLU A 133 10.11 29.95 10.30
N ASP A 134 11.23 29.52 10.90
CA ASP A 134 11.83 28.20 10.63
C ASP A 134 10.87 27.07 10.99
N TYR A 135 10.15 27.19 12.10
CA TYR A 135 9.15 26.24 12.50
C TYR A 135 7.98 26.16 11.51
N LEU A 136 7.47 27.31 11.03
CA LEU A 136 6.40 27.35 10.04
C LEU A 136 6.84 26.77 8.70
N ASN A 137 8.08 26.97 8.30
CA ASN A 137 8.64 26.36 7.10
C ASN A 137 8.81 24.84 7.25
N ASP A 138 9.29 24.38 8.41
CA ASP A 138 9.42 22.95 8.69
C ASP A 138 8.06 22.24 8.66
N ILE A 139 7.05 22.76 9.39
CA ILE A 139 5.72 22.15 9.40
C ILE A 139 5.07 22.14 8.01
N SER A 140 5.26 23.21 7.23
CA SER A 140 4.76 23.29 5.84
C SER A 140 5.44 22.24 4.95
N SER A 141 6.73 22.00 5.14
CA SER A 141 7.49 20.95 4.46
C SER A 141 6.97 19.57 4.83
N GLN A 142 6.67 19.33 6.12
CA GLN A 142 6.10 18.05 6.58
C GLN A 142 4.70 17.82 6.03
N ILE A 143 3.84 18.84 5.97
CA ILE A 143 2.50 18.75 5.35
C ILE A 143 2.63 18.30 3.90
N PHE A 144 3.52 18.94 3.13
CA PHE A 144 3.74 18.58 1.73
C PHE A 144 4.24 17.14 1.57
N LEU A 145 5.21 16.71 2.37
CA LEU A 145 5.75 15.36 2.32
C LEU A 145 4.70 14.32 2.72
N CYS A 146 3.93 14.55 3.79
CA CYS A 146 2.85 13.68 4.21
C CYS A 146 1.76 13.55 3.12
N ALA A 147 1.42 14.65 2.45
CA ALA A 147 0.46 14.62 1.34
C ALA A 147 0.98 13.78 0.15
N LYS A 148 2.27 13.87 -0.19
CA LYS A 148 2.91 13.02 -1.21
C LYS A 148 2.93 11.55 -0.82
N ILE A 149 3.26 11.24 0.43
CA ILE A 149 3.22 9.88 0.96
C ILE A 149 1.80 9.32 0.88
N CYS A 150 0.81 10.11 1.30
CA CYS A 150 -0.60 9.76 1.26
C CYS A 150 -1.04 9.40 -0.17
N ASP A 151 -0.76 10.26 -1.16
CA ASP A 151 -1.10 10.02 -2.57
C ASP A 151 -0.47 8.71 -3.10
N LEU A 152 0.81 8.47 -2.81
CA LEU A 152 1.51 7.24 -3.22
C LEU A 152 0.89 5.99 -2.58
N LYS A 153 0.56 6.04 -1.29
CA LYS A 153 -0.09 4.95 -0.56
C LYS A 153 -1.48 4.66 -1.15
N PHE A 154 -2.31 5.67 -1.34
CA PHE A 154 -3.65 5.51 -1.91
C PHE A 154 -3.63 4.97 -3.34
N ARG A 155 -2.68 5.38 -4.18
CA ARG A 155 -2.51 4.81 -5.54
C ARG A 155 -2.17 3.32 -5.50
N ASN A 156 -1.26 2.92 -4.61
CA ASN A 156 -0.91 1.51 -4.44
C ASN A 156 -2.09 0.73 -3.87
N TYR A 157 -2.76 1.25 -2.84
CA TYR A 157 -3.96 0.66 -2.24
C TYR A 157 -5.07 0.44 -3.27
N LYS A 158 -5.44 1.49 -4.03
CA LYS A 158 -6.48 1.43 -5.05
C LYS A 158 -6.15 0.40 -6.13
N SER A 159 -4.92 0.39 -6.62
CA SER A 159 -4.46 -0.62 -7.59
C SER A 159 -4.53 -2.02 -6.99
N GLY A 160 -4.01 -2.20 -5.76
CA GLY A 160 -4.06 -3.47 -5.05
C GLY A 160 -5.47 -4.01 -4.87
N LEU A 161 -6.40 -3.13 -4.47
CA LEU A 161 -7.81 -3.47 -4.29
C LEU A 161 -8.46 -4.00 -5.60
N TYR A 162 -8.31 -3.26 -6.69
CA TYR A 162 -8.93 -3.65 -7.97
C TYR A 162 -8.37 -4.96 -8.52
N PHE A 163 -7.04 -5.14 -8.48
CA PHE A 163 -6.43 -6.38 -8.98
C PHE A 163 -6.73 -7.58 -8.08
N SER A 164 -6.81 -7.39 -6.76
CA SER A 164 -7.16 -8.47 -5.84
C SER A 164 -8.61 -8.91 -6.00
N ILE A 165 -9.56 -7.97 -5.98
CA ILE A 165 -10.98 -8.29 -6.12
C ILE A 165 -11.27 -8.84 -7.52
N GLY A 166 -10.78 -8.18 -8.57
CA GLY A 166 -10.96 -8.64 -9.95
C GLY A 166 -10.37 -10.01 -10.17
N GLY A 167 -9.18 -10.28 -9.63
CA GLY A 167 -8.54 -11.59 -9.69
C GLY A 167 -9.34 -12.68 -8.96
N LEU A 168 -9.85 -12.40 -7.74
CA LEU A 168 -10.66 -13.34 -6.98
C LEU A 168 -11.99 -13.66 -7.69
N LEU A 169 -12.68 -12.64 -8.17
CA LEU A 169 -13.94 -12.82 -8.91
C LEU A 169 -13.71 -13.61 -10.21
N GLY A 170 -12.68 -13.23 -10.98
CA GLY A 170 -12.31 -13.95 -12.20
C GLY A 170 -11.94 -15.40 -11.92
N PHE A 171 -11.18 -15.68 -10.87
CA PHE A 171 -10.83 -17.02 -10.46
C PHE A 171 -12.08 -17.83 -10.09
N ALA A 172 -12.99 -17.28 -9.28
CA ALA A 172 -14.23 -17.96 -8.88
C ALA A 172 -15.12 -18.28 -10.09
N ILE A 173 -15.30 -17.33 -11.02
CA ILE A 173 -16.08 -17.53 -12.24
C ILE A 173 -15.47 -18.64 -13.12
N LEU A 174 -14.16 -18.58 -13.37
CA LEU A 174 -13.46 -19.57 -14.20
C LEU A 174 -13.54 -20.96 -13.57
N MET A 175 -13.34 -21.10 -12.25
CA MET A 175 -13.44 -22.40 -11.59
C MET A 175 -14.86 -22.98 -11.67
N THR A 176 -15.88 -22.14 -11.51
CA THR A 176 -17.27 -22.57 -11.67
C THR A 176 -17.55 -23.04 -13.09
N LEU A 177 -17.15 -22.27 -14.10
CA LEU A 177 -17.31 -22.66 -15.50
C LEU A 177 -16.50 -23.92 -15.85
N GLY A 178 -15.27 -24.04 -15.34
CA GLY A 178 -14.42 -25.20 -15.59
C GLY A 178 -14.94 -26.50 -14.95
N TYR A 179 -15.69 -26.39 -13.85
CA TYR A 179 -16.30 -27.52 -13.17
C TYR A 179 -17.55 -28.08 -13.92
N PHE A 180 -18.32 -27.19 -14.55
CA PHE A 180 -19.54 -27.57 -15.28
C PHE A 180 -19.33 -27.86 -16.78
N ALA A 181 -18.18 -27.54 -17.34
CA ALA A 181 -17.82 -27.75 -18.74
C ALA A 181 -16.93 -28.96 -18.94
#